data_02858ea2b40a593222f087e7cb597a59
#
_entry.id   02858ea2b40a593222f087e7cb597a59
#
_cell.length_a   1.000
_cell.length_b   1.000
_cell.length_c   1.000
_cell.angle_alpha   90.00
_cell.angle_beta   90.00
_cell.angle_gamma   90.00
#
_symmetry.space_group_name_H-M   'P 1'
#
loop_
_entity.id
_entity.type
_entity.pdbx_description
1 polymer ?
#
loop_
_entity_poly.entity_id
_entity_poly.type
_entity_poly.pdbx_seq_one_letter_code
_entity_poly.pdbx_strand_id
1 'polypeptide(L)'
;MRILCIGDSNTWGYHPGVGLRHEKRWTRLLKDWFPEDEIIEEGLCGRTAVSMDFAKRERCGIDSLKPILMTHKPVDLVIIMLGTNDLKTVFHTNAKHIASGIKEYIKIIKNPFQWEK
;
A
#
# COMPACT_ATOMS: atom_id res chain seq x y z
N MET A 1 5.27 1.26 -18.55
CA MET A 1 4.33 1.80 -17.54
C MET A 1 5.05 2.11 -16.23
N ARG A 2 4.48 3.01 -15.46
CA ARG A 2 4.89 3.25 -14.08
C ARG A 2 3.84 2.60 -13.17
N ILE A 3 4.25 1.57 -12.44
CA ILE A 3 3.37 0.75 -11.62
C ILE A 3 3.68 1.01 -10.15
N LEU A 4 2.70 1.55 -9.43
CA LEU A 4 2.82 1.85 -8.00
C LEU A 4 2.22 0.71 -7.18
N CYS A 5 3.03 0.11 -6.31
CA CYS A 5 2.63 -1.01 -5.47
C CYS A 5 2.54 -0.54 -4.01
N ILE A 6 1.34 -0.41 -3.50
CA ILE A 6 1.07 0.03 -2.12
C ILE A 6 0.71 -1.19 -1.28
N GLY A 7 1.41 -1.39 -0.19
CA GLY A 7 1.16 -2.53 0.68
C GLY A 7 1.78 -2.41 2.06
N ASP A 8 1.75 -3.51 2.77
CA ASP A 8 2.26 -3.65 4.13
C ASP A 8 3.60 -4.41 4.16
N SER A 9 3.86 -5.16 5.23
CA SER A 9 5.07 -5.97 5.38
C SER A 9 5.24 -7.01 4.26
N ASN A 10 4.15 -7.54 3.71
CA ASN A 10 4.22 -8.50 2.60
C ASN A 10 4.74 -7.83 1.32
N THR A 11 4.46 -6.57 1.12
CA THR A 11 4.98 -5.80 -0.01
C THR A 11 6.39 -5.28 0.27
N TRP A 12 6.66 -4.85 1.51
CA TRP A 12 8.01 -4.47 1.91
C TRP A 12 8.98 -5.66 1.81
N GLY A 13 8.48 -6.88 2.07
CA GLY A 13 9.26 -8.11 2.02
C GLY A 13 9.85 -8.52 3.37
N TYR A 14 9.11 -8.31 4.46
CA TYR A 14 9.54 -8.69 5.80
C TYR A 14 9.70 -10.20 5.94
N HIS A 15 10.86 -10.63 6.46
CA HIS A 15 11.13 -12.03 6.74
C HIS A 15 10.84 -12.32 8.22
N PRO A 16 9.76 -13.04 8.55
CA PRO A 16 9.42 -13.36 9.94
C PRO A 16 10.56 -14.10 10.64
N GLY A 17 10.82 -13.71 11.89
CA GLY A 17 11.85 -14.33 12.72
C GLY A 17 13.27 -13.85 12.49
N VAL A 18 13.55 -13.22 11.35
CA VAL A 18 14.89 -12.71 11.01
C VAL A 18 14.91 -11.18 10.98
N GLY A 19 13.79 -10.54 10.62
CA GLY A 19 13.69 -9.10 10.56
C GLY A 19 14.36 -8.45 9.34
N LEU A 20 14.90 -9.26 8.44
CA LEU A 20 15.51 -8.79 7.21
C LEU A 20 14.47 -8.67 6.09
N ARG A 21 14.84 -7.96 5.04
CA ARG A 21 14.00 -7.77 3.87
C ARG A 21 14.30 -8.84 2.82
N HIS A 22 13.26 -9.56 2.34
CA HIS A 22 13.43 -10.49 1.22
C HIS A 22 13.84 -9.76 -0.04
N GLU A 23 14.89 -10.22 -0.69
CA GLU A 23 15.28 -9.69 -2.01
C GLU A 23 14.29 -10.12 -3.09
N LYS A 24 13.75 -11.34 -2.99
CA LYS A 24 12.78 -11.88 -3.96
C LYS A 24 11.34 -11.63 -3.52
N ARG A 25 11.06 -10.45 -2.97
CA ARG A 25 9.69 -10.04 -2.66
C ARG A 25 8.87 -9.88 -3.95
N TRP A 26 7.57 -9.95 -3.85
CA TRP A 26 6.72 -9.98 -5.04
C TRP A 26 6.92 -8.79 -5.99
N THR A 27 7.21 -7.62 -5.48
CA THR A 27 7.47 -6.42 -6.29
C THR A 27 8.77 -6.55 -7.11
N ARG A 28 9.79 -7.21 -6.56
CA ARG A 28 11.03 -7.51 -7.29
C ARG A 28 10.80 -8.56 -8.35
N LEU A 29 9.99 -9.58 -8.07
CA LEU A 29 9.60 -10.58 -9.06
C LEU A 29 8.80 -9.94 -10.19
N LEU A 30 7.90 -9.01 -9.85
CA LEU A 30 7.14 -8.25 -10.83
C LEU A 30 8.08 -7.47 -11.77
N LYS A 31 9.11 -6.84 -11.22
CA LYS A 31 10.13 -6.13 -12.00
C LYS A 31 10.87 -7.05 -12.97
N ASP A 32 11.19 -8.26 -12.51
CA ASP A 32 11.88 -9.26 -13.36
C ASP A 32 10.99 -9.71 -14.53
N TRP A 33 9.67 -9.83 -14.30
CA TRP A 33 8.71 -10.21 -15.34
C TRP A 33 8.41 -9.08 -16.32
N PHE A 34 8.50 -7.83 -15.87
CA PHE A 34 8.22 -6.64 -16.68
C PHE A 34 9.41 -5.67 -16.62
N PRO A 35 10.56 -6.06 -17.21
CA PRO A 35 11.80 -5.31 -17.03
C PRO A 35 11.78 -3.90 -17.65
N GLU A 36 10.85 -3.64 -18.58
CA GLU A 36 10.72 -2.33 -19.22
C GLU A 36 9.80 -1.39 -18.44
N ASP A 37 9.05 -1.91 -17.48
CA ASP A 37 8.17 -1.11 -16.64
C ASP A 37 8.89 -0.68 -15.36
N GLU A 38 8.56 0.50 -14.88
CA GLU A 38 9.04 0.98 -13.59
C GLU A 38 8.12 0.47 -12.49
N ILE A 39 8.68 -0.27 -11.54
CA ILE A 39 7.96 -0.77 -10.38
C ILE A 39 8.32 0.08 -9.17
N ILE A 40 7.35 0.82 -8.65
CA ILE A 40 7.53 1.70 -7.49
C ILE A 40 7.02 0.97 -6.26
N GLU A 41 7.92 0.71 -5.33
CA GLU A 41 7.63 -0.07 -4.13
C GLU A 41 7.26 0.85 -2.97
N GLU A 42 6.02 0.77 -2.50
CA GLU A 42 5.52 1.50 -1.35
C GLU A 42 4.98 0.52 -0.30
N GLY A 43 5.86 -0.37 0.17
CA GLY A 43 5.58 -1.26 1.29
C GLY A 43 6.00 -0.64 2.61
N LEU A 44 5.12 -0.66 3.60
CA LEU A 44 5.40 -0.23 4.96
C LEU A 44 4.93 -1.29 5.95
N CYS A 45 5.84 -1.84 6.73
CA CYS A 45 5.49 -2.83 7.74
C CYS A 45 4.46 -2.25 8.73
N GLY A 46 3.36 -2.99 8.91
CA GLY A 46 2.27 -2.57 9.79
C GLY A 46 1.24 -1.64 9.15
N ARG A 47 1.40 -1.25 7.89
CA ARG A 47 0.42 -0.38 7.23
C ARG A 47 -0.95 -1.03 7.22
N THR A 48 -1.95 -0.28 7.67
CA THR A 48 -3.36 -0.64 7.57
C THR A 48 -3.96 -0.05 6.29
N ALA A 49 -5.12 -0.55 5.88
CA ALA A 49 -5.90 0.12 4.83
C ALA A 49 -6.46 1.44 5.37
N VAL A 50 -7.27 1.38 6.42
CA VAL A 50 -7.98 2.55 6.95
C VAL A 50 -7.93 2.66 8.47
N SER A 51 -7.58 1.61 9.20
CA SER A 51 -7.60 1.61 10.66
C SER A 51 -6.48 2.50 11.22
N MET A 52 -6.83 3.31 12.23
CA MET A 52 -5.90 4.23 12.86
C MET A 52 -5.35 3.65 14.16
N ASP A 53 -4.03 3.49 14.23
CA ASP A 53 -3.30 3.25 15.46
C ASP A 53 -2.77 4.59 15.95
N PHE A 54 -3.36 5.14 17.02
CA PHE A 54 -3.00 6.45 17.52
C PHE A 54 -1.57 6.54 18.07
N ALA A 55 -0.98 5.40 18.40
CA ALA A 55 0.42 5.33 18.80
C ALA A 55 1.38 5.29 17.59
N LYS A 56 0.88 4.85 16.43
CA LYS A 56 1.66 4.69 15.19
C LYS A 56 0.86 5.18 13.99
N ARG A 57 0.56 6.47 13.99
CA ARG A 57 -0.30 7.13 12.97
C ARG A 57 0.21 6.98 11.56
N GLU A 58 1.54 6.88 11.39
CA GLU A 58 2.19 6.68 10.10
C GLU A 58 1.77 5.38 9.39
N ARG A 59 1.19 4.44 10.12
CA ARG A 59 0.70 3.17 9.58
C ARG A 59 -0.67 3.24 8.93
N CYS A 60 -1.40 4.33 9.06
CA CYS A 60 -2.72 4.49 8.44
C CYS A 60 -2.57 4.74 6.94
N GLY A 61 -2.88 3.71 6.14
CA GLY A 61 -2.62 3.76 4.70
C GLY A 61 -3.43 4.82 3.96
N ILE A 62 -4.70 5.02 4.33
CA ILE A 62 -5.54 6.00 3.64
C ILE A 62 -5.01 7.42 3.81
N ASP A 63 -4.42 7.74 4.97
CA ASP A 63 -3.83 9.05 5.22
C ASP A 63 -2.56 9.29 4.40
N SER A 64 -1.88 8.21 4.01
CA SER A 64 -0.65 8.28 3.21
C SER A 64 -0.91 8.27 1.71
N LEU A 65 -2.11 7.95 1.28
CA LEU A 65 -2.40 7.69 -0.14
C LEU A 65 -2.13 8.90 -1.02
N LYS A 66 -2.69 10.06 -0.70
CA LYS A 66 -2.48 11.27 -1.51
C LYS A 66 -1.01 11.69 -1.55
N PRO A 67 -0.28 11.76 -0.44
CA PRO A 67 1.16 12.04 -0.48
C PRO A 67 1.94 11.05 -1.37
N ILE A 68 1.62 9.77 -1.31
CA ILE A 68 2.26 8.76 -2.16
C ILE A 68 2.00 9.03 -3.63
N LEU A 69 0.73 9.26 -4.01
CA LEU A 69 0.36 9.56 -5.39
C LEU A 69 1.03 10.85 -5.88
N MET A 70 1.04 11.87 -5.06
CA MET A 70 1.66 13.16 -5.40
C MET A 70 3.17 13.06 -5.56
N THR A 71 3.82 12.18 -4.78
CA THR A 71 5.26 11.96 -4.86
C THR A 71 5.65 11.24 -6.15
N HIS A 72 4.85 10.25 -6.56
CA HIS A 72 5.23 9.33 -7.64
C HIS A 72 4.57 9.61 -8.98
N LYS A 73 3.67 10.60 -9.05
CA LYS A 73 3.02 10.94 -10.33
C LYS A 73 4.04 11.27 -11.43
N PRO A 74 3.79 10.92 -12.69
CA PRO A 74 2.61 10.22 -13.19
C PRO A 74 2.66 8.72 -12.90
N VAL A 75 1.50 8.13 -12.67
CA VAL A 75 1.35 6.69 -12.39
C VAL A 75 0.33 6.12 -13.36
N ASP A 76 0.66 4.99 -13.98
CA ASP A 76 -0.21 4.33 -14.96
C ASP A 76 -1.09 3.25 -14.34
N LEU A 77 -0.57 2.58 -13.31
CA LEU A 77 -1.28 1.49 -12.64
C LEU A 77 -0.95 1.51 -11.14
N VAL A 78 -1.97 1.32 -10.32
CA VAL A 78 -1.81 1.17 -8.86
C VAL A 78 -2.26 -0.22 -8.45
N ILE A 79 -1.38 -0.95 -7.75
CA ILE A 79 -1.71 -2.25 -7.14
C ILE A 79 -1.73 -2.05 -5.63
N ILE A 80 -2.84 -2.41 -4.99
CA ILE A 80 -3.04 -2.26 -3.55
C ILE A 80 -3.15 -3.64 -2.91
N MET A 81 -2.32 -3.91 -1.93
CA MET A 81 -2.35 -5.13 -1.14
C MET A 81 -2.33 -4.74 0.34
N LEU A 82 -3.50 -4.47 0.89
CA LEU A 82 -3.71 -4.00 2.26
C LEU A 82 -4.94 -4.64 2.89
N GLY A 83 -5.01 -4.61 4.21
CA GLY A 83 -6.16 -5.09 4.97
C GLY A 83 -5.80 -6.08 6.08
N THR A 84 -4.70 -6.80 5.94
CA THR A 84 -4.27 -7.78 6.93
C THR A 84 -4.06 -7.15 8.31
N ASN A 85 -3.41 -6.01 8.37
CA ASN A 85 -3.13 -5.33 9.64
C ASN A 85 -4.38 -4.70 10.27
N ASP A 86 -5.40 -4.40 9.48
CA ASP A 86 -6.69 -3.93 9.99
C ASP A 86 -7.41 -4.99 10.82
N LEU A 87 -7.09 -6.28 10.60
CA LEU A 87 -7.68 -7.40 11.32
C LEU A 87 -7.15 -7.59 12.74
N LYS A 88 -6.18 -6.79 13.17
CA LYS A 88 -5.71 -6.83 14.55
C LYS A 88 -6.87 -6.54 15.51
N THR A 89 -6.92 -7.29 16.59
CA THR A 89 -8.01 -7.21 17.57
C THR A 89 -8.27 -5.79 18.09
N VAL A 90 -7.20 -5.01 18.24
CA VAL A 90 -7.28 -3.63 18.76
C VAL A 90 -8.16 -2.71 17.89
N PHE A 91 -8.31 -3.01 16.60
CA PHE A 91 -9.11 -2.17 15.70
C PHE A 91 -10.59 -2.51 15.68
N HIS A 92 -11.00 -3.67 16.21
CA HIS A 92 -12.41 -4.08 16.29
C HIS A 92 -13.18 -3.89 14.98
N THR A 93 -12.56 -4.22 13.85
CA THR A 93 -13.15 -4.03 12.53
C THR A 93 -13.48 -5.37 11.85
N ASN A 94 -14.04 -5.30 10.66
CA ASN A 94 -14.47 -6.47 9.89
C ASN A 94 -14.14 -6.30 8.41
N ALA A 95 -14.29 -7.37 7.64
CA ALA A 95 -13.99 -7.38 6.22
C ALA A 95 -14.80 -6.34 5.43
N LYS A 96 -16.06 -6.13 5.78
CA LYS A 96 -16.91 -5.15 5.11
C LYS A 96 -16.38 -3.73 5.26
N HIS A 97 -15.93 -3.37 6.45
CA HIS A 97 -15.36 -2.06 6.74
C HIS A 97 -14.04 -1.88 5.97
N ILE A 98 -13.18 -2.90 5.95
CA ILE A 98 -11.92 -2.87 5.21
C ILE A 98 -12.19 -2.72 3.71
N ALA A 99 -13.12 -3.47 3.15
CA ALA A 99 -13.48 -3.38 1.74
C ALA A 99 -14.02 -1.99 1.38
N SER A 100 -14.84 -1.39 2.25
CA SER A 100 -15.31 -0.01 2.07
C SER A 100 -14.14 0.97 2.04
N GLY A 101 -13.13 0.75 2.88
CA GLY A 101 -11.89 1.53 2.89
C GLY A 101 -11.14 1.44 1.57
N ILE A 102 -10.99 0.26 1.01
CA ILE A 102 -10.33 0.07 -0.29
C ILE A 102 -11.11 0.77 -1.41
N LYS A 103 -12.44 0.79 -1.35
CA LYS A 103 -13.25 1.57 -2.29
C LYS A 103 -12.93 3.06 -2.26
N GLU A 104 -12.62 3.61 -1.08
CA GLU A 104 -12.19 5.01 -0.96
C GLU A 104 -10.84 5.24 -1.64
N TYR A 105 -9.89 4.29 -1.55
CA TYR A 105 -8.64 4.35 -2.33
C TYR A 105 -8.94 4.48 -3.82
N ILE A 106 -9.82 3.63 -4.34
CA ILE A 106 -10.18 3.62 -5.75
C ILE A 106 -10.78 4.96 -6.17
N LYS A 107 -11.67 5.52 -5.37
CA LYS A 107 -12.26 6.83 -5.64
C LYS A 107 -11.23 7.94 -5.70
N ILE A 108 -10.29 7.95 -4.77
CA ILE A 108 -9.20 8.95 -4.74
C ILE A 108 -8.31 8.79 -5.97
N ILE A 109 -7.86 7.57 -6.25
CA ILE A 109 -6.95 7.28 -7.37
C ILE A 109 -7.59 7.65 -8.71
N LYS A 110 -8.87 7.37 -8.89
CA LYS A 110 -9.61 7.67 -10.13
C LYS A 110 -10.03 9.12 -10.27
N ASN A 111 -9.73 9.96 -9.28
CA ASN A 111 -10.02 11.39 -9.33
C ASN A 111 -8.72 12.20 -9.28
N PRO A 112 -8.06 12.40 -10.44
CA PRO A 112 -6.76 13.09 -10.51
C PRO A 112 -6.80 14.53 -9.99
N PHE A 113 -7.96 15.17 -10.00
CA PHE A 113 -8.10 16.53 -9.44
C PHE A 113 -7.72 16.60 -7.96
N GLN A 114 -7.76 15.48 -7.24
CA GLN A 114 -7.40 15.43 -5.83
C GLN A 114 -5.90 15.35 -5.57
N TRP A 115 -5.11 14.92 -6.56
CA TRP A 115 -3.69 14.64 -6.30
C TRP A 115 -2.72 14.97 -7.43
N GLU A 116 -3.16 15.13 -8.67
CA GLU A 116 -2.25 15.43 -9.80
C GLU A 116 -1.76 16.88 -9.85
N LYS A 117 -2.43 17.77 -9.22
CA LYS A 117 -2.09 19.20 -9.25
C LYS A 117 -0.80 19.54 -8.52
#